data_4d8764983da047fdf94375cda380e92a
#
_entry.id   4d8764983da047fdf94375cda380e92a
#
_cell.length_a   1.000
_cell.length_b   1.000
_cell.length_c   1.000
_cell.angle_alpha   90.00
_cell.angle_beta   90.00
_cell.angle_gamma   90.00
#
_symmetry.space_group_name_H-M   'P 1'
#
loop_
_entity.id
_entity.type
_entity.pdbx_description
1 polymer ?
#
loop_
_entity_poly.entity_id
_entity_poly.type
_entity_poly.pdbx_seq_one_letter_code
_entity_poly.pdbx_strand_id
1 'polypeptide(L)'
;MANVNARATKVLDAPPERVLDFLGDYRQGRPKILTDNYSNYRVEQGGDGAGTVIAYHFAAGGRERDYRLHVEDSDGGGFRERDEFSSFVSTWRVAPDGAGSSVTVEASWQGAGGIGGFFERAFAPLGLRRIYGEVLERLAAALAG
;
A
#
# COMPACT_ATOMS: atom_id res chain seq x y z
N MET A 1 -22.36 5.90 5.13
CA MET A 1 -21.59 6.07 3.89
C MET A 1 -20.87 4.79 3.56
N ALA A 2 -20.82 4.45 2.29
CA ALA A 2 -20.21 3.20 1.87
C ALA A 2 -18.69 3.33 1.87
N ASN A 3 -18.01 2.32 2.41
CA ASN A 3 -16.55 2.21 2.29
C ASN A 3 -16.20 1.76 0.88
N VAL A 4 -15.12 2.31 0.36
CA VAL A 4 -14.54 1.90 -0.91
C VAL A 4 -13.29 1.09 -0.59
N ASN A 5 -13.14 -0.07 -1.23
CA ASN A 5 -12.02 -0.97 -0.98
C ASN A 5 -11.35 -1.37 -2.28
N ALA A 6 -10.01 -1.50 -2.22
CA ALA A 6 -9.24 -2.07 -3.31
C ALA A 6 -8.21 -3.03 -2.71
N ARG A 7 -8.09 -4.23 -3.26
CA ARG A 7 -7.29 -5.28 -2.67
C ARG A 7 -6.58 -6.08 -3.74
N ALA A 8 -5.33 -6.46 -3.47
CA ALA A 8 -4.56 -7.37 -4.30
C ALA A 8 -3.76 -8.31 -3.41
N THR A 9 -3.58 -9.54 -3.87
CA THR A 9 -2.85 -10.57 -3.13
C THR A 9 -1.90 -11.30 -4.08
N LYS A 10 -0.72 -11.67 -3.57
CA LYS A 10 0.24 -12.45 -4.32
C LYS A 10 0.99 -13.39 -3.40
N VAL A 11 1.24 -14.61 -3.87
CA VAL A 11 2.07 -15.59 -3.17
C VAL A 11 3.51 -15.41 -3.64
N LEU A 12 4.43 -15.35 -2.69
CA LEU A 12 5.87 -15.16 -2.92
C LEU A 12 6.64 -16.34 -2.35
N ASP A 13 7.82 -16.64 -2.92
CA ASP A 13 8.68 -17.71 -2.42
C ASP A 13 9.47 -17.30 -1.17
N ALA A 14 9.56 -16.02 -0.86
CA ALA A 14 10.30 -15.54 0.29
C ALA A 14 9.53 -15.79 1.60
N PRO A 15 10.22 -16.14 2.70
CA PRO A 15 9.57 -16.36 3.98
C PRO A 15 9.03 -15.06 4.57
N PRO A 16 8.02 -15.13 5.47
CA PRO A 16 7.36 -13.94 6.00
C PRO A 16 8.29 -12.90 6.61
N GLU A 17 9.28 -13.32 7.39
CA GLU A 17 10.20 -12.37 8.03
C GLU A 17 11.01 -11.57 7.02
N ARG A 18 11.38 -12.17 5.90
CA ARG A 18 12.11 -11.47 4.84
C ARG A 18 11.22 -10.46 4.14
N VAL A 19 9.96 -10.83 3.90
CA VAL A 19 8.97 -9.94 3.30
C VAL A 19 8.70 -8.75 4.21
N LEU A 20 8.51 -9.02 5.51
CA LEU A 20 8.25 -7.97 6.50
C LEU A 20 9.42 -7.00 6.64
N ASP A 21 10.66 -7.53 6.64
CA ASP A 21 11.85 -6.68 6.70
C ASP A 21 11.92 -5.75 5.50
N PHE A 22 11.61 -6.26 4.33
CA PHE A 22 11.62 -5.46 3.11
C PHE A 22 10.52 -4.40 3.12
N LEU A 23 9.28 -4.79 3.44
CA LEU A 23 8.14 -3.87 3.45
C LEU A 23 8.27 -2.81 4.55
N GLY A 24 8.86 -3.17 5.68
CA GLY A 24 9.07 -2.24 6.81
C GLY A 24 10.25 -1.30 6.61
N ASP A 25 11.07 -1.55 5.60
CA ASP A 25 12.17 -0.64 5.23
C ASP A 25 11.62 0.44 4.30
N TYR A 26 11.11 1.49 4.89
CA TYR A 26 10.49 2.59 4.16
C TYR A 26 11.50 3.49 3.46
N ARG A 27 12.79 3.39 3.83
CA ARG A 27 13.83 4.22 3.21
C ARG A 27 14.38 3.63 1.92
N GLN A 28 14.66 2.33 1.90
CA GLN A 28 15.32 1.69 0.76
C GLN A 28 14.47 0.62 0.09
N GLY A 29 13.74 -0.18 0.88
CA GLY A 29 12.93 -1.26 0.33
C GLY A 29 11.68 -0.76 -0.37
N ARG A 30 10.84 -0.04 0.35
CA ARG A 30 9.54 0.39 -0.15
C ARG A 30 9.60 1.20 -1.45
N PRO A 31 10.53 2.16 -1.62
CA PRO A 31 10.60 2.90 -2.90
C PRO A 31 10.85 2.04 -4.12
N LYS A 32 11.51 0.89 -3.95
CA LYS A 32 11.85 0.01 -5.06
C LYS A 32 10.65 -0.65 -5.72
N ILE A 33 9.52 -0.72 -5.01
CA ILE A 33 8.32 -1.40 -5.52
C ILE A 33 7.23 -0.43 -5.95
N LEU A 34 7.45 0.86 -5.82
CA LEU A 34 6.46 1.86 -6.21
C LEU A 34 6.44 2.05 -7.73
N THR A 35 5.23 2.11 -8.29
CA THR A 35 5.03 2.38 -9.71
C THR A 35 5.20 3.86 -10.02
N ASP A 36 5.16 4.22 -11.31
CA ASP A 36 5.27 5.62 -11.74
C ASP A 36 4.09 6.48 -11.25
N ASN A 37 3.04 5.86 -10.74
CA ASN A 37 1.93 6.58 -10.13
C ASN A 37 2.34 7.36 -8.89
N TYR A 38 3.40 6.90 -8.21
CA TYR A 38 3.93 7.53 -7.01
C TYR A 38 5.10 8.43 -7.38
N SER A 39 5.12 9.64 -6.83
CA SER A 39 6.23 10.57 -7.03
C SER A 39 6.51 11.35 -5.76
N ASN A 40 7.67 11.97 -5.71
CA ASN A 40 8.08 12.78 -4.56
C ASN A 40 8.00 12.00 -3.24
N TYR A 41 8.33 10.71 -3.29
CA TYR A 41 8.33 9.86 -2.09
C TYR A 41 9.44 10.28 -1.13
N ARG A 42 9.09 10.41 0.15
CA ARG A 42 10.05 10.76 1.18
C ARG A 42 9.63 10.20 2.53
N VAL A 43 10.62 9.89 3.35
CA VAL A 43 10.40 9.52 4.75
C VAL A 43 10.58 10.79 5.58
N GLU A 44 9.53 11.18 6.28
CA GLU A 44 9.55 12.39 7.11
C GLU A 44 9.88 12.11 8.56
N GLN A 45 9.65 10.88 9.01
CA GLN A 45 9.93 10.46 10.37
C GLN A 45 10.16 8.97 10.39
N GLY A 46 11.05 8.49 11.25
CA GLY A 46 11.32 7.06 11.37
C GLY A 46 12.05 6.50 10.16
N GLY A 47 11.55 5.41 9.63
CA GLY A 47 12.11 4.74 8.45
C GLY A 47 11.96 3.23 8.52
N ASP A 48 11.79 2.67 9.72
CA ASP A 48 11.60 1.24 9.95
C ASP A 48 10.29 1.00 10.67
N GLY A 49 9.36 0.32 10.00
CA GLY A 49 8.12 -0.16 10.63
C GLY A 49 7.28 0.91 11.30
N ALA A 50 6.61 0.53 12.38
CA ALA A 50 5.73 1.41 13.13
C ALA A 50 6.45 2.68 13.60
N GLY A 51 5.75 3.80 13.58
CA GLY A 51 6.32 5.11 13.92
C GLY A 51 6.88 5.86 12.72
N THR A 52 6.95 5.23 11.56
CA THR A 52 7.37 5.87 10.32
C THR A 52 6.26 6.80 9.82
N VAL A 53 6.66 7.93 9.26
CA VAL A 53 5.77 8.82 8.51
C VAL A 53 6.37 8.98 7.13
N ILE A 54 5.59 8.65 6.10
CA ILE A 54 5.99 8.81 4.70
C ILE A 54 5.04 9.78 4.01
N ALA A 55 5.55 10.46 3.00
CA ALA A 55 4.73 11.33 2.18
C ALA A 55 5.06 11.10 0.71
N TYR A 56 4.05 11.23 -0.13
CA TYR A 56 4.23 11.11 -1.57
C TYR A 56 3.05 11.74 -2.30
N HIS A 57 3.27 11.97 -3.60
CA HIS A 57 2.22 12.38 -4.51
C HIS A 57 1.77 11.16 -5.31
N PHE A 58 0.48 10.98 -5.46
CA PHE A 58 -0.08 9.85 -6.18
C PHE A 58 -1.01 10.33 -7.29
N ALA A 59 -0.81 9.81 -8.50
CA ALA A 59 -1.62 10.17 -9.66
C ALA A 59 -2.09 8.91 -10.38
N ALA A 60 -3.38 8.82 -10.65
CA ALA A 60 -3.98 7.71 -11.37
C ALA A 60 -5.32 8.14 -11.98
N GLY A 61 -5.55 7.75 -13.23
CA GLY A 61 -6.84 7.97 -13.88
C GLY A 61 -7.26 9.43 -13.99
N GLY A 62 -6.31 10.35 -14.19
CA GLY A 62 -6.59 11.78 -14.28
C GLY A 62 -6.84 12.47 -12.94
N ARG A 63 -6.69 11.75 -11.85
CA ARG A 63 -6.79 12.29 -10.49
C ARG A 63 -5.44 12.24 -9.81
N GLU A 64 -5.17 13.20 -8.95
CA GLU A 64 -3.93 13.23 -8.20
C GLU A 64 -4.14 13.80 -6.81
N ARG A 65 -3.25 13.40 -5.89
CA ARG A 65 -3.41 13.75 -4.50
C ARG A 65 -2.11 13.53 -3.74
N ASP A 66 -1.89 14.36 -2.72
CA ASP A 66 -0.80 14.16 -1.77
C ASP A 66 -1.27 13.33 -0.59
N TYR A 67 -0.40 12.42 -0.15
CA TYR A 67 -0.63 11.59 1.03
C TYR A 67 0.48 11.80 2.03
N ARG A 68 0.11 11.71 3.30
CA ARG A 68 1.07 11.59 4.41
C ARG A 68 0.58 10.45 5.29
N LEU A 69 1.29 9.34 5.25
CA LEU A 69 0.86 8.11 5.92
C LEU A 69 1.62 7.91 7.23
N HIS A 70 0.86 7.67 8.29
CA HIS A 70 1.38 7.29 9.59
C HIS A 70 1.33 5.76 9.69
N VAL A 71 2.50 5.16 9.91
CA VAL A 71 2.64 3.70 9.91
C VAL A 71 2.51 3.16 11.31
N GLU A 72 1.69 2.13 11.45
CA GLU A 72 1.56 1.37 12.69
C GLU A 72 1.57 -0.12 12.37
N ASP A 73 1.82 -0.95 13.38
CA ASP A 73 1.78 -2.40 13.19
C ASP A 73 0.34 -2.85 12.96
N SER A 74 0.19 -3.84 12.08
CA SER A 74 -1.08 -4.49 11.84
C SER A 74 -1.14 -5.82 12.58
N ASP A 75 -2.30 -6.17 13.09
CA ASP A 75 -2.52 -7.46 13.75
C ASP A 75 -2.22 -8.60 12.79
N GLY A 76 -1.52 -9.62 13.29
CA GLY A 76 -1.22 -10.80 12.49
C GLY A 76 -0.02 -10.70 11.57
N GLY A 77 0.72 -9.60 11.61
CA GLY A 77 1.93 -9.39 10.82
C GLY A 77 1.71 -8.51 9.60
N GLY A 78 2.30 -7.35 9.64
CA GLY A 78 2.23 -6.37 8.57
C GLY A 78 2.15 -4.95 9.08
N PHE A 79 1.69 -4.04 8.21
CA PHE A 79 1.68 -2.63 8.50
C PHE A 79 0.35 -2.00 8.10
N ARG A 80 -0.10 -1.07 8.92
CA ARG A 80 -1.26 -0.25 8.65
C ARG A 80 -0.80 1.19 8.45
N GLU A 81 -1.18 1.77 7.32
CA GLU A 81 -0.71 3.10 6.89
C GLU A 81 -1.91 4.03 6.76
N ARG A 82 -2.05 4.97 7.70
CA ARG A 82 -3.18 5.87 7.77
C ARG A 82 -2.83 7.25 7.23
N ASP A 83 -3.64 7.74 6.28
CA ASP A 83 -3.46 9.08 5.75
C ASP A 83 -3.88 10.14 6.78
N GLU A 84 -3.05 11.17 6.92
CA GLU A 84 -3.31 12.29 7.81
C GLU A 84 -4.45 13.19 7.31
N PHE A 85 -4.64 13.24 5.99
CA PHE A 85 -5.54 14.22 5.36
C PHE A 85 -6.92 13.67 5.02
N SER A 86 -7.13 12.36 5.15
CA SER A 86 -8.37 11.73 4.72
C SER A 86 -8.65 10.44 5.48
N SER A 87 -9.72 9.77 5.09
CA SER A 87 -10.08 8.46 5.63
C SER A 87 -9.28 7.30 5.03
N PHE A 88 -8.38 7.57 4.10
CA PHE A 88 -7.61 6.52 3.41
C PHE A 88 -6.71 5.77 4.38
N VAL A 89 -6.78 4.44 4.31
CA VAL A 89 -5.91 3.53 5.05
C VAL A 89 -5.46 2.44 4.10
N SER A 90 -4.17 2.17 4.04
CA SER A 90 -3.65 0.98 3.36
C SER A 90 -3.11 0.01 4.39
N THR A 91 -3.39 -1.28 4.20
CA THR A 91 -2.94 -2.33 5.10
C THR A 91 -2.18 -3.37 4.30
N TRP A 92 -0.98 -3.69 4.77
CA TRP A 92 -0.13 -4.73 4.22
C TRP A 92 -0.12 -5.89 5.19
N ARG A 93 -0.55 -7.07 4.72
CA ARG A 93 -0.56 -8.27 5.55
C ARG A 93 0.33 -9.32 4.92
N VAL A 94 1.13 -9.97 5.75
CA VAL A 94 2.04 -11.03 5.33
C VAL A 94 1.72 -12.26 6.17
N ALA A 95 1.35 -13.35 5.51
CA ALA A 95 1.04 -14.61 6.18
C ALA A 95 1.89 -15.73 5.60
N PRO A 96 2.25 -16.74 6.42
CA PRO A 96 2.96 -17.90 5.88
C PRO A 96 2.12 -18.63 4.83
N ASP A 97 2.79 -19.14 3.79
CA ASP A 97 2.17 -19.96 2.76
C ASP A 97 3.21 -21.00 2.33
N GLY A 98 3.12 -22.19 2.90
CA GLY A 98 4.18 -23.19 2.72
C GLY A 98 5.51 -22.66 3.22
N ALA A 99 6.54 -22.74 2.39
CA ALA A 99 7.86 -22.16 2.69
C ALA A 99 7.94 -20.66 2.35
N GLY A 100 6.92 -20.13 1.68
CA GLY A 100 6.86 -18.74 1.27
C GLY A 100 5.86 -17.90 2.04
N SER A 101 5.29 -16.91 1.38
CA SER A 101 4.38 -15.96 2.00
C SER A 101 3.22 -15.61 1.07
N SER A 102 2.07 -15.33 1.66
CA SER A 102 0.96 -14.68 0.98
C SER A 102 0.94 -13.23 1.42
N VAL A 103 1.05 -12.31 0.47
CA VAL A 103 1.07 -10.88 0.75
C VAL A 103 -0.18 -10.24 0.20
N THR A 104 -0.90 -9.53 1.05
CA THR A 104 -2.12 -8.80 0.67
C THR A 104 -1.92 -7.33 0.97
N VAL A 105 -2.22 -6.48 0.00
CA VAL A 105 -2.32 -5.04 0.20
C VAL A 105 -3.77 -4.63 -0.05
N GLU A 106 -4.32 -3.88 0.88
CA GLU A 106 -5.71 -3.43 0.81
C GLU A 106 -5.80 -1.97 1.20
N ALA A 107 -6.46 -1.18 0.35
CA ALA A 107 -6.80 0.19 0.67
C ALA A 107 -8.28 0.28 0.97
N SER A 108 -8.62 1.13 1.93
CA SER A 108 -10.01 1.43 2.21
C SER A 108 -10.15 2.92 2.51
N TRP A 109 -11.26 3.50 2.09
CA TRP A 109 -11.58 4.90 2.36
C TRP A 109 -13.08 5.10 2.28
N GLN A 110 -13.57 6.20 2.84
CA GLN A 110 -14.96 6.55 2.72
C GLN A 110 -15.16 7.36 1.45
N GLY A 111 -16.04 6.90 0.59
CA GLY A 111 -16.38 7.62 -0.63
C GLY A 111 -17.07 8.93 -0.35
N ALA A 112 -16.79 9.93 -1.16
CA ALA A 112 -17.51 11.21 -1.09
C ALA A 112 -18.97 11.01 -1.55
N GLY A 113 -19.84 11.90 -1.13
CA GLY A 113 -21.22 11.92 -1.60
C GLY A 113 -21.32 12.53 -3.01
N GLY A 114 -22.48 12.35 -3.65
CA GLY A 114 -22.77 12.93 -4.94
C GLY A 114 -22.12 12.24 -6.12
N ILE A 115 -22.08 12.93 -7.25
CA ILE A 115 -21.60 12.37 -8.52
C ILE A 115 -20.11 12.02 -8.43
N GLY A 116 -19.30 12.89 -7.83
CA GLY A 116 -17.88 12.60 -7.64
C GLY A 116 -17.65 11.35 -6.82
N GLY A 117 -18.45 11.15 -5.77
CA GLY A 117 -18.38 9.95 -4.96
C GLY A 117 -18.78 8.69 -5.72
N PHE A 118 -19.77 8.82 -6.61
CA PHE A 118 -20.18 7.69 -7.45
C PHE A 118 -19.02 7.23 -8.34
N PHE A 119 -18.33 8.14 -9.03
CA PHE A 119 -17.19 7.78 -9.86
C PHE A 119 -16.07 7.17 -9.04
N GLU A 120 -15.79 7.71 -7.87
CA GLU A 120 -14.79 7.18 -6.98
C GLU A 120 -15.10 5.74 -6.58
N ARG A 121 -16.34 5.44 -6.20
CA ARG A 121 -16.74 4.09 -5.80
C ARG A 121 -16.75 3.10 -6.97
N ALA A 122 -17.07 3.57 -8.17
CA ALA A 122 -17.21 2.71 -9.34
C ALA A 122 -15.89 2.40 -10.03
N PHE A 123 -14.97 3.37 -10.11
CA PHE A 123 -13.78 3.28 -10.96
C PHE A 123 -12.45 3.27 -10.21
N ALA A 124 -12.33 4.03 -9.12
CA ALA A 124 -11.07 4.11 -8.39
C ALA A 124 -10.58 2.75 -7.86
N PRO A 125 -11.46 1.87 -7.33
CA PRO A 125 -11.00 0.56 -6.85
C PRO A 125 -10.38 -0.29 -7.95
N LEU A 126 -10.89 -0.23 -9.17
CA LEU A 126 -10.35 -1.02 -10.28
C LEU A 126 -8.96 -0.56 -10.67
N GLY A 127 -8.77 0.77 -10.75
CA GLY A 127 -7.46 1.34 -11.06
C GLY A 127 -6.44 1.04 -9.98
N LEU A 128 -6.82 1.23 -8.73
CA LEU A 128 -5.91 0.99 -7.60
C LEU A 128 -5.58 -0.49 -7.47
N ARG A 129 -6.53 -1.39 -7.73
CA ARG A 129 -6.27 -2.84 -7.70
C ARG A 129 -5.21 -3.21 -8.73
N ARG A 130 -5.26 -2.62 -9.92
CA ARG A 130 -4.25 -2.85 -10.96
C ARG A 130 -2.88 -2.35 -10.51
N ILE A 131 -2.83 -1.15 -9.93
CA ILE A 131 -1.58 -0.56 -9.44
C ILE A 131 -0.98 -1.44 -8.33
N TYR A 132 -1.79 -1.88 -7.38
CA TYR A 132 -1.33 -2.77 -6.31
C TYR A 132 -0.83 -4.10 -6.87
N GLY A 133 -1.47 -4.64 -7.91
CA GLY A 133 -0.97 -5.83 -8.59
C GLY A 133 0.43 -5.63 -9.13
N GLU A 134 0.70 -4.48 -9.75
CA GLU A 134 2.05 -4.17 -10.23
C GLU A 134 3.04 -3.98 -9.09
N VAL A 135 2.62 -3.34 -8.00
CA VAL A 135 3.48 -3.17 -6.82
C VAL A 135 3.88 -4.55 -6.26
N LEU A 136 2.93 -5.49 -6.18
CA LEU A 136 3.21 -6.85 -5.71
C LEU A 136 4.14 -7.60 -6.67
N GLU A 137 4.01 -7.41 -7.98
CA GLU A 137 4.93 -7.98 -8.96
C GLU A 137 6.36 -7.45 -8.75
N ARG A 138 6.48 -6.16 -8.50
CA ARG A 138 7.77 -5.54 -8.21
C ARG A 138 8.36 -6.05 -6.90
N LEU A 139 7.51 -6.29 -5.90
CA LEU A 139 7.93 -6.89 -4.64
C LEU A 139 8.50 -8.29 -4.87
N ALA A 140 7.80 -9.11 -5.64
CA ALA A 140 8.26 -10.44 -5.98
C ALA A 140 9.62 -10.41 -6.67
N ALA A 141 9.78 -9.51 -7.64
CA ALA A 141 11.05 -9.35 -8.37
C ALA A 141 12.17 -8.88 -7.44
N ALA A 142 11.91 -7.96 -6.53
CA ALA A 142 12.91 -7.44 -5.59
C ALA A 142 13.39 -8.52 -4.62
N LEU A 143 12.52 -9.46 -4.25
CA LEU A 143 12.86 -10.52 -3.30
C LEU A 143 13.38 -11.79 -3.96
N ALA A 144 13.34 -11.89 -5.28
CA ALA A 144 13.80 -13.05 -6.02
C ALA A 144 15.32 -13.10 -6.17
N GLY A 145 15.99 -12.00 -5.92
CA GLY A 145 17.45 -11.89 -6.05
C GLY A 145 18.25 -12.37 -4.87
#